data_9d97a1f1f040a2e41e24b1c2c99ce9ef
#
_entry.id   9d97a1f1f040a2e41e24b1c2c99ce9ef
#
_cell.length_a   1.000
_cell.length_b   1.000
_cell.length_c   1.000
_cell.angle_alpha   90.00
_cell.angle_beta   90.00
_cell.angle_gamma   90.00
#
_symmetry.space_group_name_H-M   'P 1'
#
loop_
_entity.id
_entity.type
_entity.pdbx_description
1 polymer ?
#
loop_
_entity_poly.entity_id
_entity_poly.type
_entity_poly.pdbx_seq_one_letter_code
_entity_poly.pdbx_strand_id
1 'polypeptide(L)'
;MDKNKSDYKLKGIPPIYYINLDAQPERVEYMEEQFKYWEIENYTRVSAYDGRDDRDLGDILKGRYPDGMSSGEVGCTTSHLKMLKQWLEETNDPCLLVMEDDCDLSVVKHWQFTWKDFYSKIPYDYDVVQLAIINPASVYLQMHRRFINDFSTACYLITRHHAEKLVRLHCRGDKYKLDQGVKPRAVADDFIYNSGNTYAIPLFLYKIELGSSIHDIHIDVFHRSSYDALWQFWRNHSADIDNWDALFDYDPYFNRIPPGFENK
;
A
#
# COMPACT_ATOMS: atom_id res chain seq x y z
N MET A 1 11.79 5.57 29.79
CA MET A 1 11.22 5.79 28.47
C MET A 1 11.83 4.75 27.55
N ASP A 2 11.02 3.91 27.00
CA ASP A 2 11.49 2.91 26.05
C ASP A 2 11.90 3.64 24.76
N LYS A 3 13.20 3.72 24.49
CA LYS A 3 13.75 4.35 23.28
C LYS A 3 13.31 3.65 21.98
N ASN A 4 12.61 2.52 22.09
CA ASN A 4 12.01 1.81 20.98
C ASN A 4 10.55 2.23 20.72
N LYS A 5 9.98 3.10 21.55
CA LYS A 5 8.64 3.63 21.32
C LYS A 5 8.66 4.70 20.25
N SER A 6 7.77 4.62 19.48
CA SER A 6 7.18 5.16 18.29
C SER A 6 7.26 6.66 18.03
N ASP A 7 7.14 7.50 19.00
CA ASP A 7 7.16 8.96 18.84
C ASP A 7 8.40 9.44 18.05
N TYR A 8 9.47 8.65 18.12
CA TYR A 8 10.68 8.94 17.37
C TYR A 8 10.69 8.34 15.95
N LYS A 9 10.35 7.04 15.78
CA LYS A 9 10.50 6.33 14.49
C LYS A 9 9.51 6.79 13.44
N LEU A 10 8.26 7.04 13.83
CA LEU A 10 7.19 7.49 12.93
C LEU A 10 6.91 9.00 13.00
N LYS A 11 7.77 9.78 13.69
CA LYS A 11 7.59 11.23 13.76
C LYS A 11 7.67 11.87 12.38
N GLY A 12 6.63 12.64 12.04
CA GLY A 12 6.52 13.30 10.75
C GLY A 12 5.93 12.42 9.65
N ILE A 13 5.35 11.28 10.01
CA ILE A 13 4.50 10.50 9.10
C ILE A 13 3.36 11.40 8.60
N PRO A 14 3.02 11.36 7.29
CA PRO A 14 1.92 12.16 6.76
C PRO A 14 0.57 11.66 7.31
N PRO A 15 -0.53 12.42 7.08
CA PRO A 15 -1.86 11.93 7.39
C PRO A 15 -2.09 10.53 6.85
N ILE A 16 -2.77 9.70 7.64
CA ILE A 16 -3.14 8.35 7.25
C ILE A 16 -4.62 8.32 6.90
N TYR A 17 -4.94 7.76 5.73
CA TYR A 17 -6.30 7.33 5.41
C TYR A 17 -6.29 5.82 5.23
N TYR A 18 -7.21 5.12 5.90
CA TYR A 18 -7.31 3.67 5.74
C TYR A 18 -8.72 3.23 5.35
N ILE A 19 -8.79 2.26 4.45
CA ILE A 19 -10.05 1.68 4.00
C ILE A 19 -10.39 0.46 4.84
N ASN A 20 -11.67 0.33 5.18
CA ASN A 20 -12.20 -0.80 5.92
C ASN A 20 -13.67 -1.04 5.56
N LEU A 21 -14.07 -2.30 5.47
CA LEU A 21 -15.46 -2.71 5.29
C LEU A 21 -16.23 -2.51 6.60
N ASP A 22 -17.41 -1.87 6.54
CA ASP A 22 -18.24 -1.64 7.73
C ASP A 22 -18.67 -2.95 8.43
N ALA A 23 -18.69 -4.06 7.69
CA ALA A 23 -18.99 -5.37 8.21
C ALA A 23 -17.82 -6.04 8.99
N GLN A 24 -16.65 -5.38 9.08
CA GLN A 24 -15.45 -5.92 9.71
C GLN A 24 -14.92 -4.99 10.83
N PRO A 25 -15.67 -4.79 11.92
CA PRO A 25 -15.28 -3.90 13.02
C PRO A 25 -14.02 -4.37 13.77
N GLU A 26 -13.74 -5.67 13.80
CA GLU A 26 -12.53 -6.24 14.40
C GLU A 26 -11.25 -5.76 13.74
N ARG A 27 -11.30 -5.44 12.44
CA ARG A 27 -10.16 -4.87 11.71
C ARG A 27 -9.97 -3.38 12.02
N VAL A 28 -11.06 -2.67 12.32
CA VAL A 28 -10.98 -1.29 12.83
C VAL A 28 -10.25 -1.29 14.18
N GLU A 29 -10.68 -2.18 15.11
CA GLU A 29 -10.04 -2.31 16.42
C GLU A 29 -8.54 -2.62 16.28
N TYR A 30 -8.18 -3.55 15.39
CA TYR A 30 -6.79 -3.88 15.10
C TYR A 30 -5.96 -2.66 14.63
N MET A 31 -6.49 -1.85 13.71
CA MET A 31 -5.80 -0.65 13.23
C MET A 31 -5.67 0.42 14.32
N GLU A 32 -6.75 0.66 15.07
CA GLU A 32 -6.77 1.66 16.15
C GLU A 32 -5.84 1.28 17.32
N GLU A 33 -5.72 -0.01 17.66
CA GLU A 33 -4.73 -0.49 18.63
C GLU A 33 -3.30 -0.20 18.19
N GLN A 34 -2.98 -0.40 16.93
CA GLN A 34 -1.68 -0.05 16.36
C GLN A 34 -1.44 1.46 16.40
N PHE A 35 -2.41 2.27 15.96
CA PHE A 35 -2.30 3.72 15.98
C PHE A 35 -2.10 4.25 17.39
N LYS A 36 -2.84 3.72 18.36
CA LYS A 36 -2.67 4.04 19.77
C LYS A 36 -1.28 3.63 20.29
N TYR A 37 -0.80 2.43 19.93
CA TYR A 37 0.52 1.95 20.34
C TYR A 37 1.64 2.85 19.79
N TRP A 38 1.50 3.28 18.53
CA TRP A 38 2.45 4.12 17.84
C TRP A 38 2.20 5.62 18.01
N GLU A 39 1.26 6.03 18.85
CA GLU A 39 0.90 7.44 19.13
C GLU A 39 0.57 8.24 17.84
N ILE A 40 -0.07 7.56 16.86
CA ILE A 40 -0.54 8.15 15.63
C ILE A 40 -1.93 8.71 15.88
N GLU A 41 -2.09 10.03 15.77
CA GLU A 41 -3.36 10.74 16.03
C GLU A 41 -4.01 11.22 14.73
N ASN A 42 -3.23 11.44 13.66
CA ASN A 42 -3.73 11.97 12.39
C ASN A 42 -4.08 10.85 11.42
N TYR A 43 -5.23 10.22 11.64
CA TYR A 43 -5.76 9.20 10.76
C TYR A 43 -7.25 9.35 10.52
N THR A 44 -7.72 8.88 9.37
CA THR A 44 -9.13 8.87 8.96
C THR A 44 -9.49 7.49 8.41
N ARG A 45 -10.56 6.89 8.96
CA ARG A 45 -11.18 5.69 8.42
C ARG A 45 -12.10 6.06 7.27
N VAL A 46 -12.00 5.33 6.17
CA VAL A 46 -12.92 5.45 5.03
C VAL A 46 -13.66 4.13 4.84
N SER A 47 -15.00 4.19 4.88
CA SER A 47 -15.85 3.03 4.62
C SER A 47 -15.65 2.55 3.18
N ALA A 48 -15.24 1.30 3.02
CA ALA A 48 -15.00 0.66 1.73
C ALA A 48 -16.31 0.17 1.08
N TYR A 49 -16.30 0.02 -0.24
CA TYR A 49 -17.35 -0.67 -0.96
C TYR A 49 -17.16 -2.19 -0.84
N ASP A 50 -18.16 -2.90 -0.35
CA ASP A 50 -18.17 -4.36 -0.38
C ASP A 50 -18.65 -4.84 -1.74
N GLY A 51 -17.75 -5.39 -2.54
CA GLY A 51 -18.09 -5.95 -3.84
C GLY A 51 -18.86 -7.28 -3.76
N ARG A 52 -18.99 -7.88 -2.56
CA ARG A 52 -19.71 -9.14 -2.33
C ARG A 52 -21.16 -8.93 -1.91
N ASP A 53 -21.54 -7.70 -1.54
CA ASP A 53 -22.92 -7.39 -1.24
C ASP A 53 -23.77 -7.44 -2.52
N ASP A 54 -25.09 -7.59 -2.36
CA ASP A 54 -26.04 -7.62 -3.48
C ASP A 54 -26.24 -6.26 -4.17
N ARG A 55 -25.38 -5.29 -3.86
CA ARG A 55 -25.43 -3.96 -4.46
C ARG A 55 -25.17 -4.06 -5.96
N ASP A 56 -26.01 -3.41 -6.73
CA ASP A 56 -25.75 -3.26 -8.15
C ASP A 56 -24.47 -2.43 -8.35
N LEU A 57 -23.44 -3.05 -8.89
CA LEU A 57 -22.18 -2.36 -9.22
C LEU A 57 -22.43 -1.19 -10.19
N GLY A 58 -23.53 -1.18 -10.93
CA GLY A 58 -23.97 -0.05 -11.74
C GLY A 58 -24.28 1.21 -10.93
N ASP A 59 -24.52 1.11 -9.62
CA ASP A 59 -24.70 2.26 -8.75
C ASP A 59 -23.39 3.00 -8.48
N ILE A 60 -22.28 2.28 -8.46
CA ILE A 60 -20.94 2.84 -8.21
C ILE A 60 -20.08 2.93 -9.46
N LEU A 61 -20.41 2.24 -10.54
CA LEU A 61 -19.63 2.24 -11.77
C LEU A 61 -20.32 3.04 -12.88
N LYS A 62 -19.49 3.70 -13.69
CA LYS A 62 -19.91 4.34 -14.94
C LYS A 62 -19.39 3.53 -16.13
N GLY A 63 -20.29 2.87 -16.82
CA GLY A 63 -19.96 2.00 -17.96
C GLY A 63 -19.63 0.58 -17.53
N ARG A 64 -18.92 -0.15 -18.37
CA ARG A 64 -18.47 -1.51 -18.07
C ARG A 64 -17.14 -1.48 -17.33
N TYR A 65 -16.94 -2.43 -16.44
CA TYR A 65 -15.61 -2.77 -15.93
C TYR A 65 -15.06 -3.96 -16.74
N PRO A 66 -13.73 -4.16 -16.74
CA PRO A 66 -13.10 -5.22 -17.52
C PRO A 66 -13.63 -6.61 -17.15
N ASP A 67 -13.93 -7.42 -18.17
CA ASP A 67 -14.25 -8.82 -18.00
C ASP A 67 -13.05 -9.52 -17.33
N GLY A 68 -13.22 -10.18 -16.24
CA GLY A 68 -12.13 -10.84 -15.49
C GLY A 68 -11.74 -10.16 -14.19
N MET A 69 -12.32 -8.99 -13.85
CA MET A 69 -12.31 -8.49 -12.49
C MET A 69 -13.40 -9.17 -11.67
N SER A 70 -13.06 -9.64 -10.48
CA SER A 70 -14.05 -10.05 -9.49
C SER A 70 -14.75 -8.82 -8.90
N SER A 71 -15.94 -9.03 -8.33
CA SER A 71 -16.66 -7.96 -7.62
C SER A 71 -15.85 -7.40 -6.43
N GLY A 72 -15.09 -8.27 -5.74
CA GLY A 72 -14.18 -7.85 -4.68
C GLY A 72 -13.06 -6.92 -5.18
N GLU A 73 -12.46 -7.22 -6.32
CA GLU A 73 -11.45 -6.34 -6.95
C GLU A 73 -12.03 -5.00 -7.38
N VAL A 74 -13.27 -5.00 -7.89
CA VAL A 74 -14.00 -3.75 -8.20
C VAL A 74 -14.24 -2.95 -6.92
N GLY A 75 -14.73 -3.60 -5.86
CA GLY A 75 -14.94 -2.98 -4.55
C GLY A 75 -13.65 -2.36 -3.99
N CYS A 76 -12.55 -3.09 -4.01
CA CYS A 76 -11.24 -2.61 -3.57
C CYS A 76 -10.78 -1.39 -4.39
N THR A 77 -10.75 -1.49 -5.71
CA THR A 77 -10.30 -0.40 -6.60
C THR A 77 -11.13 0.87 -6.41
N THR A 78 -12.45 0.74 -6.35
CA THR A 78 -13.34 1.90 -6.14
C THR A 78 -13.22 2.48 -4.75
N SER A 79 -12.92 1.68 -3.72
CA SER A 79 -12.67 2.15 -2.36
C SER A 79 -11.42 3.01 -2.27
N HIS A 80 -10.33 2.61 -2.92
CA HIS A 80 -9.12 3.45 -3.02
C HIS A 80 -9.41 4.77 -3.73
N LEU A 81 -10.12 4.75 -4.86
CA LEU A 81 -10.48 5.97 -5.59
C LEU A 81 -11.40 6.90 -4.76
N LYS A 82 -12.36 6.32 -4.02
CA LYS A 82 -13.21 7.05 -3.08
C LYS A 82 -12.38 7.76 -2.02
N MET A 83 -11.46 7.03 -1.40
CA MET A 83 -10.59 7.55 -0.35
C MET A 83 -9.69 8.68 -0.86
N LEU A 84 -9.07 8.52 -2.03
CA LEU A 84 -8.24 9.58 -2.63
C LEU A 84 -9.08 10.82 -2.95
N LYS A 85 -10.31 10.66 -3.47
CA LYS A 85 -11.23 11.76 -3.73
C LYS A 85 -11.57 12.49 -2.44
N GLN A 86 -11.95 11.77 -1.39
CA GLN A 86 -12.27 12.32 -0.08
C GLN A 86 -11.10 13.11 0.51
N TRP A 87 -9.91 12.53 0.53
CA TRP A 87 -8.71 13.22 1.01
C TRP A 87 -8.43 14.53 0.27
N LEU A 88 -8.56 14.54 -1.05
CA LEU A 88 -8.36 15.75 -1.87
C LEU A 88 -9.39 16.85 -1.59
N GLU A 89 -10.63 16.47 -1.23
CA GLU A 89 -11.70 17.38 -0.89
C GLU A 89 -11.56 17.94 0.54
N GLU A 90 -11.01 17.14 1.47
CA GLU A 90 -10.93 17.49 2.90
C GLU A 90 -9.65 18.23 3.30
N THR A 91 -8.55 18.04 2.56
CA THR A 91 -7.23 18.53 2.98
C THR A 91 -6.48 19.25 1.86
N ASN A 92 -5.37 19.90 2.22
CA ASN A 92 -4.39 20.44 1.28
C ASN A 92 -2.99 19.82 1.47
N ASP A 93 -2.89 18.68 2.15
CA ASP A 93 -1.62 18.02 2.41
C ASP A 93 -0.93 17.60 1.10
N PRO A 94 0.39 17.71 1.01
CA PRO A 94 1.14 17.41 -0.23
C PRO A 94 1.21 15.92 -0.55
N CYS A 95 1.07 15.05 0.45
CA CYS A 95 1.08 13.61 0.31
C CYS A 95 0.20 12.94 1.37
N LEU A 96 -0.18 11.71 1.10
CA LEU A 96 -1.02 10.86 1.94
C LEU A 96 -0.35 9.51 2.13
N LEU A 97 -0.38 8.99 3.34
CA LEU A 97 -0.10 7.59 3.60
C LEU A 97 -1.42 6.81 3.60
N VAL A 98 -1.56 5.94 2.63
CA VAL A 98 -2.72 5.07 2.49
C VAL A 98 -2.46 3.73 3.14
N MET A 99 -3.47 3.18 3.83
CA MET A 99 -3.43 1.82 4.37
C MET A 99 -4.72 1.06 4.05
N GLU A 100 -4.62 -0.25 3.97
CA GLU A 100 -5.75 -1.16 4.14
C GLU A 100 -5.85 -1.58 5.61
N ASP A 101 -6.97 -2.13 5.99
CA ASP A 101 -7.28 -2.48 7.39
C ASP A 101 -6.56 -3.74 7.93
N ASP A 102 -5.65 -4.27 7.13
CA ASP A 102 -4.72 -5.34 7.49
C ASP A 102 -3.24 -4.91 7.47
N CYS A 103 -2.95 -3.65 7.25
CA CYS A 103 -1.58 -3.14 7.34
C CYS A 103 -1.01 -3.38 8.74
N ASP A 104 0.23 -3.91 8.82
CA ASP A 104 0.90 -4.27 10.07
C ASP A 104 2.15 -3.42 10.29
N LEU A 105 2.11 -2.59 11.34
CA LEU A 105 3.20 -1.70 11.76
C LEU A 105 4.19 -2.37 12.73
N SER A 106 4.01 -3.64 13.05
CA SER A 106 4.78 -4.33 14.10
C SER A 106 6.30 -4.34 13.83
N VAL A 107 6.71 -4.31 12.56
CA VAL A 107 8.12 -4.31 12.17
C VAL A 107 8.82 -2.98 12.38
N VAL A 108 8.10 -1.89 12.59
CA VAL A 108 8.68 -0.55 12.88
C VAL A 108 9.59 -0.59 14.11
N LYS A 109 9.28 -1.44 15.10
CA LYS A 109 10.15 -1.63 16.27
C LYS A 109 11.58 -2.06 15.91
N HIS A 110 11.76 -2.73 14.76
CA HIS A 110 13.04 -3.22 14.27
C HIS A 110 13.81 -2.23 13.40
N TRP A 111 13.17 -1.12 12.98
CA TRP A 111 13.86 -0.09 12.20
C TRP A 111 15.00 0.53 13.02
N GLN A 112 16.17 0.72 12.40
CA GLN A 112 17.29 1.47 12.95
C GLN A 112 17.37 2.90 12.39
N PHE A 113 16.32 3.33 11.71
CA PHE A 113 16.12 4.64 11.09
C PHE A 113 14.74 5.19 11.48
N THR A 114 14.50 6.45 11.13
CA THR A 114 13.21 7.11 11.32
C THR A 114 12.45 7.27 10.00
N TRP A 115 11.16 7.55 10.07
CA TRP A 115 10.37 7.95 8.90
C TRP A 115 11.02 9.12 8.15
N LYS A 116 11.59 10.08 8.90
CA LYS A 116 12.27 11.24 8.30
C LYS A 116 13.52 10.85 7.52
N ASP A 117 14.28 9.89 8.01
CA ASP A 117 15.47 9.39 7.30
C ASP A 117 15.04 8.74 6.00
N PHE A 118 14.08 7.83 6.05
CA PHE A 118 13.50 7.20 4.86
C PHE A 118 12.95 8.25 3.88
N TYR A 119 12.09 9.17 4.35
CA TYR A 119 11.44 10.15 3.50
C TYR A 119 12.44 11.05 2.75
N SER A 120 13.55 11.38 3.40
CA SER A 120 14.63 12.19 2.80
C SER A 120 15.36 11.48 1.65
N LYS A 121 15.22 10.17 1.52
CA LYS A 121 15.90 9.33 0.52
C LYS A 121 14.99 8.92 -0.65
N ILE A 122 13.70 9.20 -0.55
CA ILE A 122 12.77 8.93 -1.66
C ILE A 122 13.21 9.74 -2.88
N PRO A 123 13.28 9.13 -4.08
CA PRO A 123 13.58 9.86 -5.32
C PRO A 123 12.60 11.02 -5.53
N TYR A 124 13.12 12.18 -5.88
CA TYR A 124 12.34 13.43 -5.94
C TYR A 124 11.20 13.41 -6.97
N ASP A 125 11.25 12.49 -7.94
CA ASP A 125 10.27 12.33 -9.01
C ASP A 125 9.19 11.28 -8.69
N TYR A 126 9.10 10.81 -7.43
CA TYR A 126 8.10 9.82 -7.07
C TYR A 126 6.67 10.38 -7.18
N ASP A 127 5.79 9.58 -7.71
CA ASP A 127 4.34 9.77 -7.63
C ASP A 127 3.75 8.90 -6.52
N VAL A 128 4.26 7.66 -6.41
CA VAL A 128 3.85 6.68 -5.38
C VAL A 128 5.08 5.92 -4.87
N VAL A 129 5.06 5.60 -3.57
CA VAL A 129 5.98 4.61 -2.98
C VAL A 129 5.17 3.49 -2.35
N GLN A 130 5.27 2.30 -2.92
CA GLN A 130 4.66 1.09 -2.37
C GLN A 130 5.48 0.63 -1.15
N LEU A 131 4.83 0.48 0.00
CA LEU A 131 5.48 0.23 1.30
C LEU A 131 5.17 -1.14 1.90
N ALA A 132 4.17 -1.84 1.39
CA ALA A 132 3.88 -3.24 1.69
C ALA A 132 3.86 -4.03 0.38
N ILE A 133 4.60 -5.12 0.31
CA ILE A 133 4.84 -5.84 -0.94
C ILE A 133 4.50 -7.32 -0.76
N ILE A 134 3.75 -7.85 -1.71
CA ILE A 134 3.54 -9.28 -1.93
C ILE A 134 4.15 -9.61 -3.28
N ASN A 135 5.20 -10.42 -3.30
CA ASN A 135 5.80 -10.89 -4.54
C ASN A 135 6.02 -12.40 -4.46
N PRO A 136 5.27 -13.20 -5.23
CA PRO A 136 5.31 -14.66 -5.13
C PRO A 136 6.65 -15.28 -5.56
N ALA A 137 7.46 -14.55 -6.31
CA ALA A 137 8.75 -15.02 -6.76
C ALA A 137 9.87 -14.68 -5.78
N SER A 138 10.00 -13.41 -5.43
CA SER A 138 10.99 -12.90 -4.46
C SER A 138 10.68 -11.46 -4.08
N VAL A 139 10.70 -11.16 -2.80
CA VAL A 139 10.58 -9.76 -2.32
C VAL A 139 11.96 -9.11 -2.36
N TYR A 140 12.04 -7.99 -3.05
CA TYR A 140 13.24 -7.17 -3.08
C TYR A 140 13.22 -6.15 -1.94
N LEU A 141 14.29 -6.11 -1.14
CA LEU A 141 14.31 -5.36 0.11
C LEU A 141 14.76 -3.90 -0.04
N GLN A 142 15.59 -3.61 -1.05
CA GLN A 142 16.05 -2.25 -1.31
C GLN A 142 15.00 -1.44 -2.07
N MET A 143 15.09 -0.12 -1.99
CA MET A 143 14.27 0.76 -2.81
C MET A 143 14.56 0.53 -4.29
N HIS A 144 13.50 0.32 -5.07
CA HIS A 144 13.59 0.02 -6.50
C HIS A 144 12.39 0.59 -7.25
N ARG A 145 12.50 0.68 -8.56
CA ARG A 145 11.31 0.90 -9.41
C ARG A 145 10.40 -0.30 -9.27
N ARG A 146 9.11 -0.05 -8.97
CA ARG A 146 8.14 -1.11 -8.79
C ARG A 146 8.14 -2.09 -9.96
N PHE A 147 8.27 -3.38 -9.67
CA PHE A 147 8.07 -4.45 -10.65
C PHE A 147 6.59 -4.79 -10.77
N ILE A 148 6.20 -5.32 -11.94
CA ILE A 148 4.81 -5.69 -12.20
C ILE A 148 4.26 -6.74 -11.21
N ASN A 149 5.15 -7.54 -10.64
CA ASN A 149 4.80 -8.59 -9.69
C ASN A 149 4.92 -8.15 -8.22
N ASP A 150 5.22 -6.89 -7.95
CA ASP A 150 5.11 -6.32 -6.62
C ASP A 150 3.65 -5.95 -6.39
N PHE A 151 2.88 -6.91 -5.88
CA PHE A 151 1.46 -6.74 -5.58
C PHE A 151 1.26 -6.09 -4.21
N SER A 152 0.02 -5.75 -3.90
CA SER A 152 -0.50 -5.20 -2.67
C SER A 152 -0.65 -3.69 -2.66
N THR A 153 -1.82 -3.27 -2.25
CA THR A 153 -2.18 -1.90 -1.89
C THR A 153 -2.34 -1.70 -0.38
N ALA A 154 -1.87 -2.68 0.42
CA ALA A 154 -1.99 -2.66 1.87
C ALA A 154 -1.35 -1.43 2.53
N CYS A 155 -0.25 -0.91 1.95
CA CYS A 155 0.31 0.38 2.35
C CYS A 155 1.10 1.05 1.23
N TYR A 156 0.81 2.33 0.99
CA TYR A 156 1.57 3.16 0.05
C TYR A 156 1.51 4.65 0.39
N LEU A 157 2.57 5.36 0.05
CA LEU A 157 2.65 6.82 0.08
C LEU A 157 2.32 7.35 -1.31
N ILE A 158 1.43 8.35 -1.42
CA ILE A 158 1.02 8.95 -2.69
C ILE A 158 1.11 10.47 -2.63
N THR A 159 1.61 11.09 -3.70
CA THR A 159 1.60 12.55 -3.84
C THR A 159 0.21 13.07 -4.21
N ARG A 160 -0.09 14.31 -3.79
CA ARG A 160 -1.34 15.00 -4.17
C ARG A 160 -1.50 15.06 -5.68
N HIS A 161 -0.44 15.41 -6.39
CA HIS A 161 -0.45 15.50 -7.85
C HIS A 161 -0.92 14.20 -8.51
N HIS A 162 -0.41 13.06 -8.03
CA HIS A 162 -0.80 11.75 -8.59
C HIS A 162 -2.23 11.36 -8.20
N ALA A 163 -2.64 11.60 -6.96
CA ALA A 163 -4.02 11.40 -6.54
C ALA A 163 -5.01 12.23 -7.36
N GLU A 164 -4.74 13.51 -7.61
CA GLU A 164 -5.54 14.37 -8.50
C GLU A 164 -5.63 13.80 -9.92
N LYS A 165 -4.52 13.27 -10.44
CA LYS A 165 -4.49 12.60 -11.75
C LYS A 165 -5.42 11.38 -11.77
N LEU A 166 -5.35 10.50 -10.76
CA LEU A 166 -6.19 9.31 -10.65
C LEU A 166 -7.67 9.68 -10.54
N VAL A 167 -8.00 10.63 -9.66
CA VAL A 167 -9.39 11.09 -9.47
C VAL A 167 -9.93 11.70 -10.77
N ARG A 168 -9.16 12.53 -11.46
CA ARG A 168 -9.55 13.11 -12.75
C ARG A 168 -9.79 12.04 -13.82
N LEU A 169 -8.98 10.99 -13.85
CA LEU A 169 -9.09 9.93 -14.84
C LEU A 169 -10.26 8.98 -14.54
N HIS A 170 -10.51 8.66 -13.28
CA HIS A 170 -11.37 7.54 -12.91
C HIS A 170 -12.64 7.94 -12.15
N CYS A 171 -12.73 9.12 -11.54
CA CYS A 171 -13.94 9.57 -10.87
C CYS A 171 -14.84 10.40 -11.81
N ARG A 172 -16.16 10.16 -11.73
CA ARG A 172 -17.20 10.85 -12.53
C ARG A 172 -18.37 11.20 -11.64
N GLY A 173 -18.22 12.27 -10.84
CA GLY A 173 -19.15 12.57 -9.73
C GLY A 173 -19.02 11.48 -8.67
N ASP A 174 -20.13 10.80 -8.38
CA ASP A 174 -20.19 9.74 -7.38
C ASP A 174 -20.00 8.32 -7.97
N LYS A 175 -19.64 8.25 -9.26
CA LYS A 175 -19.37 6.99 -9.96
C LYS A 175 -17.92 6.91 -10.42
N TYR A 176 -17.45 5.68 -10.58
CA TYR A 176 -16.09 5.38 -10.98
C TYR A 176 -16.03 4.72 -12.35
N LYS A 177 -15.07 5.12 -13.18
CA LYS A 177 -14.84 4.55 -14.50
C LYS A 177 -13.60 3.66 -14.45
N LEU A 178 -13.83 2.34 -14.49
CA LEU A 178 -12.80 1.31 -14.51
C LEU A 178 -12.69 0.75 -15.93
N ASP A 179 -12.09 1.51 -16.85
CA ASP A 179 -11.89 1.05 -18.22
C ASP A 179 -10.53 0.38 -18.39
N GLN A 180 -10.39 -0.34 -19.50
CA GLN A 180 -9.18 -1.09 -19.84
C GLN A 180 -8.01 -0.19 -20.31
N GLY A 181 -8.11 1.13 -20.15
CA GLY A 181 -7.04 2.05 -20.47
C GLY A 181 -5.80 1.88 -19.59
N VAL A 182 -5.97 1.27 -18.43
CA VAL A 182 -4.89 0.97 -17.50
C VAL A 182 -4.41 -0.46 -17.70
N LYS A 183 -3.15 -0.59 -18.05
CA LYS A 183 -2.52 -1.91 -18.27
C LYS A 183 -1.53 -2.21 -17.14
N PRO A 184 -1.29 -3.49 -16.86
CA PRO A 184 -1.82 -4.67 -17.56
C PRO A 184 -3.22 -5.09 -17.10
N ARG A 185 -3.69 -4.67 -15.93
CA ARG A 185 -4.98 -5.07 -15.36
C ARG A 185 -5.70 -3.86 -14.77
N ALA A 186 -6.99 -4.00 -14.52
CA ALA A 186 -7.81 -2.92 -13.93
C ALA A 186 -8.06 -3.13 -12.42
N VAL A 187 -7.09 -3.70 -11.71
CA VAL A 187 -7.10 -3.87 -10.24
C VAL A 187 -6.44 -2.69 -9.54
N ALA A 188 -6.65 -2.54 -8.25
CA ALA A 188 -6.17 -1.40 -7.47
C ALA A 188 -4.67 -1.14 -7.66
N ASP A 189 -3.84 -2.19 -7.57
CA ASP A 189 -2.40 -2.11 -7.79
C ASP A 189 -2.04 -1.42 -9.11
N ASP A 190 -2.66 -1.86 -10.19
CA ASP A 190 -2.30 -1.38 -11.51
C ASP A 190 -2.85 0.02 -11.78
N PHE A 191 -4.01 0.38 -11.23
CA PHE A 191 -4.54 1.74 -11.30
C PHE A 191 -3.65 2.74 -10.58
N ILE A 192 -3.25 2.40 -9.35
CA ILE A 192 -2.49 3.31 -8.48
C ILE A 192 -1.05 3.43 -8.96
N TYR A 193 -0.43 2.29 -9.29
CA TYR A 193 1.02 2.23 -9.50
C TYR A 193 1.47 2.44 -10.94
N ASN A 194 0.72 1.93 -11.93
CA ASN A 194 1.20 1.95 -13.32
C ASN A 194 0.97 3.28 -14.06
N SER A 195 0.28 4.23 -13.45
CA SER A 195 0.01 5.52 -14.07
C SER A 195 1.00 6.62 -13.67
N GLY A 196 2.00 6.31 -12.83
CA GLY A 196 2.99 7.26 -12.34
C GLY A 196 4.38 6.65 -12.13
N ASN A 197 5.28 7.48 -11.61
CA ASN A 197 6.60 7.05 -11.17
C ASN A 197 6.46 6.35 -9.82
N THR A 198 6.41 5.02 -9.83
CA THR A 198 6.25 4.23 -8.63
C THR A 198 7.54 3.54 -8.23
N TYR A 199 7.92 3.77 -6.98
CA TYR A 199 9.00 3.06 -6.29
C TYR A 199 8.41 2.08 -5.30
N ALA A 200 9.18 1.08 -4.88
CA ALA A 200 8.76 0.08 -3.93
C ALA A 200 9.86 -0.22 -2.92
N ILE A 201 9.48 -0.39 -1.67
CA ILE A 201 10.33 -0.83 -0.56
C ILE A 201 9.45 -1.40 0.54
N PRO A 202 9.69 -2.63 1.05
CA PRO A 202 8.81 -3.28 2.01
C PRO A 202 9.08 -2.83 3.45
N LEU A 203 8.58 -1.67 3.84
CA LEU A 203 8.73 -1.11 5.19
C LEU A 203 7.67 -1.59 6.17
N PHE A 204 6.48 -1.98 5.68
CA PHE A 204 5.37 -2.48 6.48
C PHE A 204 4.99 -3.89 6.03
N LEU A 205 4.26 -4.59 6.91
CA LEU A 205 3.69 -5.90 6.61
C LEU A 205 2.18 -5.81 6.42
N TYR A 206 1.57 -6.95 6.28
CA TYR A 206 0.13 -7.16 6.26
C TYR A 206 -0.21 -8.33 7.19
N LYS A 207 -1.36 -8.26 7.86
CA LYS A 207 -1.78 -9.23 8.87
C LYS A 207 -2.43 -10.45 8.21
N ILE A 208 -1.65 -11.52 8.02
CA ILE A 208 -2.13 -12.74 7.34
C ILE A 208 -3.33 -13.37 8.04
N GLU A 209 -3.35 -13.33 9.38
CA GLU A 209 -4.39 -13.98 10.19
C GLU A 209 -5.76 -13.34 10.04
N LEU A 210 -5.84 -12.10 9.53
CA LEU A 210 -7.12 -11.45 9.22
C LEU A 210 -7.76 -11.96 7.92
N GLY A 211 -7.02 -12.73 7.14
CA GLY A 211 -7.52 -13.26 5.88
C GLY A 211 -7.59 -12.21 4.76
N SER A 212 -7.97 -12.64 3.57
CA SER A 212 -8.24 -11.75 2.44
C SER A 212 -9.75 -11.66 2.19
N SER A 213 -10.27 -10.46 2.07
CA SER A 213 -11.67 -10.24 1.68
C SER A 213 -11.92 -10.41 0.18
N ILE A 214 -10.84 -10.53 -0.61
CA ILE A 214 -10.90 -10.59 -2.07
C ILE A 214 -10.67 -12.01 -2.60
N HIS A 215 -9.68 -12.72 -2.03
CA HIS A 215 -9.24 -14.03 -2.53
C HIS A 215 -8.80 -14.97 -1.40
N ASP A 216 -9.65 -15.90 -0.99
CA ASP A 216 -9.35 -16.87 0.08
C ASP A 216 -8.17 -17.80 -0.22
N ILE A 217 -7.95 -18.15 -1.49
CA ILE A 217 -6.90 -19.11 -1.93
C ILE A 217 -5.51 -18.44 -2.03
N HIS A 218 -5.45 -17.13 -2.18
CA HIS A 218 -4.18 -16.43 -2.42
C HIS A 218 -3.27 -16.37 -1.17
N ILE A 219 -3.82 -16.49 0.02
CA ILE A 219 -3.06 -16.36 1.29
C ILE A 219 -1.95 -17.40 1.35
N ASP A 220 -2.25 -18.68 1.12
CA ASP A 220 -1.28 -19.76 1.27
C ASP A 220 -0.27 -19.83 0.12
N VAL A 221 -0.66 -19.36 -1.09
CA VAL A 221 0.16 -19.50 -2.29
C VAL A 221 1.05 -18.27 -2.51
N PHE A 222 0.57 -17.08 -2.26
CA PHE A 222 1.26 -15.83 -2.61
C PHE A 222 1.68 -15.01 -1.39
N HIS A 223 0.83 -14.89 -0.37
CA HIS A 223 1.06 -13.98 0.74
C HIS A 223 2.07 -14.54 1.74
N ARG A 224 1.95 -15.82 2.09
CA ARG A 224 2.75 -16.43 3.16
C ARG A 224 4.25 -16.39 2.90
N SER A 225 4.69 -16.72 1.69
CA SER A 225 6.12 -16.72 1.35
C SER A 225 6.74 -15.33 1.46
N SER A 226 6.04 -14.30 0.99
CA SER A 226 6.50 -12.91 1.09
C SER A 226 6.49 -12.43 2.53
N TYR A 227 5.43 -12.74 3.28
CA TYR A 227 5.33 -12.41 4.69
C TYR A 227 6.47 -13.03 5.50
N ASP A 228 6.70 -14.34 5.35
CA ASP A 228 7.74 -15.05 6.10
C ASP A 228 9.14 -14.50 5.78
N ALA A 229 9.42 -14.20 4.51
CA ALA A 229 10.69 -13.60 4.11
C ALA A 229 10.89 -12.21 4.73
N LEU A 230 9.88 -11.35 4.69
CA LEU A 230 9.92 -10.01 5.27
C LEU A 230 10.00 -10.05 6.79
N TRP A 231 9.20 -10.91 7.43
CA TRP A 231 9.22 -11.08 8.88
C TRP A 231 10.57 -11.57 9.38
N GLN A 232 11.18 -12.55 8.70
CA GLN A 232 12.52 -13.04 9.01
C GLN A 232 13.57 -11.96 8.84
N PHE A 233 13.51 -11.19 7.74
CA PHE A 233 14.42 -10.07 7.52
C PHE A 233 14.34 -9.06 8.66
N TRP A 234 13.15 -8.52 8.95
CA TRP A 234 13.00 -7.50 9.97
C TRP A 234 13.38 -7.99 11.36
N ARG A 235 13.01 -9.20 11.71
CA ARG A 235 13.22 -9.75 13.04
C ARG A 235 14.65 -10.21 13.30
N ASN A 236 15.26 -10.88 12.34
CA ASN A 236 16.50 -11.61 12.55
C ASN A 236 17.71 -10.93 11.92
N HIS A 237 17.54 -10.21 10.81
CA HIS A 237 18.64 -9.66 10.04
C HIS A 237 18.75 -8.13 10.12
N SER A 238 17.70 -7.46 10.56
CA SER A 238 17.70 -6.00 10.62
C SER A 238 18.77 -5.46 11.59
N ALA A 239 19.11 -6.19 12.66
CA ALA A 239 20.13 -5.80 13.61
C ALA A 239 21.57 -5.88 13.04
N ASP A 240 21.77 -6.67 11.98
CA ASP A 240 23.07 -6.92 11.37
C ASP A 240 23.41 -5.93 10.24
N ILE A 241 22.51 -4.97 9.96
CA ILE A 241 22.71 -3.96 8.92
C ILE A 241 23.49 -2.78 9.49
N ASP A 242 24.75 -2.67 9.15
CA ASP A 242 25.62 -1.55 9.58
C ASP A 242 25.28 -0.24 8.88
N ASN A 243 24.78 -0.30 7.65
CA ASN A 243 24.44 0.88 6.84
C ASN A 243 23.02 0.81 6.30
N TRP A 244 22.07 1.41 7.00
CA TRP A 244 20.66 1.49 6.60
C TRP A 244 20.42 2.33 5.35
N ASP A 245 21.29 3.30 5.07
CA ASP A 245 21.19 4.11 3.85
C ASP A 245 21.20 3.23 2.59
N ALA A 246 21.90 2.11 2.62
CA ALA A 246 21.96 1.17 1.50
C ALA A 246 20.59 0.58 1.11
N LEU A 247 19.61 0.52 2.04
CA LEU A 247 18.25 0.11 1.70
C LEU A 247 17.50 1.16 0.88
N PHE A 248 17.89 2.42 1.03
CA PHE A 248 17.22 3.56 0.39
C PHE A 248 17.94 4.05 -0.85
N ASP A 249 19.18 3.61 -1.07
CA ASP A 249 19.96 3.99 -2.24
C ASP A 249 19.33 3.39 -3.49
N TYR A 250 18.66 4.24 -4.25
CA TYR A 250 18.11 3.89 -5.54
C TYR A 250 19.16 4.14 -6.63
N ASP A 251 19.67 3.06 -7.22
CA ASP A 251 20.51 3.13 -8.41
C ASP A 251 19.71 2.67 -9.65
N PRO A 252 19.36 3.58 -10.58
CA PRO A 252 18.58 3.23 -11.75
C PRO A 252 19.33 2.27 -12.70
N TYR A 253 20.63 2.10 -12.54
CA TYR A 253 21.43 1.18 -13.35
C TYR A 253 21.55 -0.22 -12.75
N PHE A 254 21.57 -0.34 -11.43
CA PHE A 254 21.67 -1.61 -10.72
C PHE A 254 20.31 -2.27 -10.44
N ASN A 255 19.27 -1.47 -10.23
CA ASN A 255 17.94 -1.97 -9.87
C ASN A 255 17.08 -2.34 -11.10
N ARG A 256 17.69 -2.76 -12.19
CA ARG A 256 16.93 -3.15 -13.39
C ARG A 256 16.45 -4.59 -13.38
N ILE A 257 17.09 -5.47 -12.63
CA ILE A 257 16.77 -6.91 -12.59
C ILE A 257 16.83 -7.35 -11.14
N PRO A 258 15.72 -7.86 -10.55
CA PRO A 258 15.73 -8.42 -9.20
C PRO A 258 16.72 -9.62 -9.13
N PRO A 259 17.37 -9.84 -7.97
CA PRO A 259 18.13 -11.05 -7.74
C PRO A 259 17.24 -12.28 -8.01
N GLY A 260 17.70 -13.21 -8.86
CA GLY A 260 16.96 -14.39 -9.27
C GLY A 260 16.23 -14.25 -10.61
N PHE A 261 16.15 -13.06 -11.20
CA PHE A 261 15.68 -12.83 -12.58
C PHE A 261 16.82 -12.57 -13.57
N GLU A 262 18.06 -12.74 -13.13
CA GLU A 262 19.20 -12.74 -14.04
C GLU A 262 18.97 -13.84 -15.06
N ASN A 263 18.96 -13.44 -16.34
CA ASN A 263 18.75 -14.36 -17.46
C ASN A 263 19.68 -15.58 -17.31
N LYS A 264 19.09 -16.73 -17.02
CA LYS A 264 19.75 -18.02 -17.24
C LYS A 264 19.69 -18.36 -18.71
#